data_6fff719594b68997c07cf3c964c22f4f
#
_entry.id   6fff719594b68997c07cf3c964c22f4f
#
_cell.length_a   1.000
_cell.length_b   1.000
_cell.length_c   1.000
_cell.angle_alpha   90.00
_cell.angle_beta   90.00
_cell.angle_gamma   90.00
#
_symmetry.space_group_name_H-M   'P 1'
#
loop_
_entity.id
_entity.type
_entity.pdbx_description
1 polymer ?
#
loop_
_entity_poly.entity_id
_entity_poly.type
_entity_poly.pdbx_seq_one_letter_code
_entity_poly.pdbx_strand_id
1 'polypeptide(L)'
;MGRGPEWTSQTLKQFTANNSPDFNWLEKPGRHQFRWRTLRGKWITAKRRIKNHDSFLKALRNDAVQDAYVSTSQWLDPIDLPRLRDNEKPYPILLDHLVVFDIDIEPFSKYNLEKARKAAIELIEWIARNESNLILSHATFSGSKGFHIFYRDKDRVKFSIANPKEREEEVRLQRKELLKRVIEAGHPVDPLVTADTRRIIRLPGTIHGGTGWICTRIAIDQLEKPLKDWIHLIPKHDFAIRMPRWNLQFPKLNFKREDSIQNKKNGREYSIHLQVSTQVPGTSDRNVIMARIGGTSEQITKRIENIISSLKKEGIGPCAVWMDAEGAL
;
A
#
# COMPACT_ATOMS: atom_id res chain seq x y z
N MET A 1 -14.54 1.95 9.35
CA MET A 1 -13.10 1.60 9.35
C MET A 1 -12.70 1.32 10.79
N GLY A 2 -12.20 0.11 11.11
CA GLY A 2 -11.65 -0.18 12.42
C GLY A 2 -10.53 0.81 12.72
N ARG A 3 -10.39 1.22 13.98
CA ARG A 3 -9.24 2.02 14.42
C ARG A 3 -7.97 1.28 14.03
N GLY A 4 -7.01 1.99 13.44
CA GLY A 4 -5.67 1.42 13.19
C GLY A 4 -4.98 1.04 14.51
N PRO A 5 -3.77 0.45 14.44
CA PRO A 5 -3.02 0.10 15.64
C PRO A 5 -2.79 1.31 16.55
N GLU A 6 -2.99 1.13 17.85
CA GLU A 6 -2.74 2.19 18.85
C GLU A 6 -1.26 2.16 19.25
N TRP A 7 -0.42 2.80 18.42
CA TRP A 7 1.02 2.85 18.64
C TRP A 7 1.43 3.74 19.80
N THR A 8 2.35 3.26 20.64
CA THR A 8 3.12 4.08 21.54
C THR A 8 4.56 4.25 21.06
N SER A 9 5.23 5.29 21.52
CA SER A 9 6.66 5.49 21.21
C SER A 9 7.51 4.31 21.67
N GLN A 10 7.18 3.74 22.82
CA GLN A 10 7.90 2.61 23.40
C GLN A 10 7.74 1.34 22.57
N THR A 11 6.52 0.98 22.17
CA THR A 11 6.27 -0.24 21.37
C THR A 11 6.98 -0.19 20.03
N LEU A 12 6.96 0.94 19.33
CA LEU A 12 7.66 1.09 18.06
C LEU A 12 9.19 1.02 18.22
N LYS A 13 9.75 1.63 19.28
CA LYS A 13 11.19 1.55 19.55
C LYS A 13 11.62 0.13 19.89
N GLN A 14 10.87 -0.57 20.74
CA GLN A 14 11.16 -1.97 21.09
C GLN A 14 11.08 -2.87 19.85
N PHE A 15 10.04 -2.70 19.03
CA PHE A 15 9.94 -3.46 17.78
C PHE A 15 11.17 -3.23 16.90
N THR A 16 11.53 -1.98 16.66
CA THR A 16 12.67 -1.63 15.77
C THR A 16 14.01 -2.12 16.33
N ALA A 17 14.19 -2.11 17.65
CA ALA A 17 15.40 -2.60 18.28
C ALA A 17 15.54 -4.15 18.16
N ASN A 18 14.43 -4.87 18.30
CA ASN A 18 14.40 -6.32 18.32
C ASN A 18 14.26 -6.97 16.94
N ASN A 19 13.85 -6.21 15.91
CA ASN A 19 13.59 -6.73 14.57
C ASN A 19 14.44 -6.00 13.54
N SER A 20 15.39 -6.72 12.95
CA SER A 20 16.22 -6.20 11.88
C SER A 20 15.42 -6.06 10.59
N PRO A 21 15.44 -4.89 9.92
CA PRO A 21 15.03 -4.80 8.53
C PRO A 21 15.82 -5.78 7.65
N ASP A 22 15.20 -6.23 6.59
CA ASP A 22 15.87 -7.09 5.61
C ASP A 22 16.69 -6.24 4.63
N PHE A 23 17.99 -6.25 4.77
CA PHE A 23 18.93 -5.58 3.87
C PHE A 23 19.50 -6.50 2.78
N ASN A 24 19.24 -7.82 2.83
CA ASN A 24 19.92 -8.80 1.99
C ASN A 24 19.61 -8.70 0.49
N TRP A 25 18.52 -8.02 0.13
CA TRP A 25 18.17 -7.78 -1.26
C TRP A 25 18.87 -6.55 -1.87
N LEU A 26 19.48 -5.71 -1.05
CA LEU A 26 20.24 -4.54 -1.48
C LEU A 26 21.71 -4.91 -1.65
N GLU A 27 22.26 -4.81 -2.86
CA GLU A 27 23.68 -5.12 -3.09
C GLU A 27 24.61 -4.21 -2.29
N LYS A 28 24.29 -2.94 -2.22
CA LYS A 28 25.09 -1.91 -1.54
C LYS A 28 24.16 -1.00 -0.71
N PRO A 29 23.67 -1.47 0.45
CA PRO A 29 22.70 -0.68 1.25
C PRO A 29 23.17 0.75 1.54
N GLY A 30 24.48 0.96 1.76
CA GLY A 30 25.06 2.27 2.04
C GLY A 30 25.01 3.26 0.86
N ARG A 31 24.53 2.85 -0.31
CA ARG A 31 24.30 3.70 -1.51
C ARG A 31 22.84 4.06 -1.73
N HIS A 32 21.96 3.57 -0.88
CA HIS A 32 20.54 3.90 -0.90
C HIS A 32 20.22 5.00 0.10
N GLN A 33 19.28 5.87 -0.27
CA GLN A 33 18.68 6.82 0.66
C GLN A 33 17.64 6.10 1.50
N PHE A 34 17.68 6.30 2.83
CA PHE A 34 16.67 5.81 3.75
C PHE A 34 15.86 6.97 4.31
N ARG A 35 14.56 6.74 4.44
CA ARG A 35 13.62 7.70 5.02
C ARG A 35 12.64 6.96 5.92
N TRP A 36 12.16 7.64 6.94
CA TRP A 36 11.12 7.08 7.80
C TRP A 36 10.12 8.14 8.23
N ARG A 37 8.94 7.66 8.57
CA ARG A 37 7.91 8.47 9.20
C ARG A 37 7.85 8.12 10.68
N THR A 38 7.91 9.13 11.54
CA THR A 38 7.78 8.93 12.97
C THR A 38 6.32 8.81 13.38
N LEU A 39 6.07 8.34 14.61
CA LEU A 39 4.73 8.27 15.20
C LEU A 39 3.98 9.62 15.16
N ARG A 40 4.70 10.73 15.25
CA ARG A 40 4.15 12.09 15.14
C ARG A 40 3.92 12.55 13.71
N GLY A 41 4.06 11.68 12.73
CA GLY A 41 3.85 11.97 11.31
C GLY A 41 5.01 12.71 10.62
N LYS A 42 6.10 13.03 11.33
CA LYS A 42 7.26 13.73 10.75
C LYS A 42 8.04 12.78 9.83
N TRP A 43 8.35 13.25 8.63
CA TRP A 43 9.26 12.59 7.72
C TRP A 43 10.72 12.96 8.00
N ILE A 44 11.57 11.97 8.12
CA ILE A 44 13.00 12.13 8.37
C ILE A 44 13.76 11.40 7.27
N THR A 45 14.79 12.05 6.73
CA THR A 45 15.77 11.46 5.81
C THR A 45 17.05 11.16 6.59
N ALA A 46 17.61 9.97 6.37
CA ALA A 46 18.86 9.57 7.02
C ALA A 46 20.00 10.55 6.70
N LYS A 47 20.71 10.98 7.75
CA LYS A 47 21.88 11.88 7.66
C LYS A 47 23.21 11.12 7.70
N ARG A 48 23.15 9.81 7.55
CA ARG A 48 24.32 8.91 7.48
C ARG A 48 23.99 7.68 6.64
N ARG A 49 25.02 7.05 6.12
CA ARG A 49 24.87 5.81 5.34
C ARG A 49 24.44 4.67 6.24
N ILE A 50 23.42 3.94 5.79
CA ILE A 50 22.87 2.76 6.49
C ILE A 50 23.32 1.52 5.71
N LYS A 51 24.03 0.60 6.40
CA LYS A 51 24.57 -0.61 5.78
C LYS A 51 23.97 -1.89 6.36
N ASN A 52 23.50 -1.82 7.60
CA ASN A 52 22.96 -2.93 8.38
C ASN A 52 22.08 -2.42 9.52
N HIS A 53 21.56 -3.31 10.34
CA HIS A 53 20.69 -2.97 11.46
C HIS A 53 21.33 -2.01 12.45
N ASP A 54 22.59 -2.22 12.86
CA ASP A 54 23.29 -1.34 13.81
C ASP A 54 23.38 0.10 13.29
N SER A 55 23.76 0.26 12.02
CA SER A 55 23.83 1.58 11.40
C SER A 55 22.46 2.20 11.20
N PHE A 56 21.41 1.38 11.02
CA PHE A 56 20.02 1.83 10.99
C PHE A 56 19.59 2.36 12.35
N LEU A 57 19.79 1.60 13.43
CA LEU A 57 19.48 2.05 14.80
C LEU A 57 20.25 3.33 15.16
N LYS A 58 21.53 3.42 14.81
CA LYS A 58 22.33 4.64 14.99
C LYS A 58 21.79 5.84 14.20
N ALA A 59 21.20 5.60 13.02
CA ALA A 59 20.60 6.66 12.21
C ALA A 59 19.29 7.16 12.80
N LEU A 60 18.46 6.26 13.33
CA LEU A 60 17.18 6.56 13.97
C LEU A 60 17.35 7.37 15.26
N ARG A 61 18.49 7.24 15.93
CA ARG A 61 18.75 7.83 17.25
C ARG A 61 17.69 7.34 18.26
N ASN A 62 16.66 8.16 18.51
CA ASN A 62 15.59 7.84 19.44
C ASN A 62 14.19 7.99 18.80
N ASP A 63 14.10 7.97 17.47
CA ASP A 63 12.84 8.11 16.76
C ASP A 63 11.96 6.86 16.95
N ALA A 64 10.69 7.07 17.20
CA ALA A 64 9.68 6.01 17.13
C ALA A 64 9.21 5.88 15.68
N VAL A 65 9.76 4.89 14.97
CA VAL A 65 9.53 4.68 13.53
C VAL A 65 8.21 3.96 13.30
N GLN A 66 7.30 4.60 12.61
CA GLN A 66 6.02 4.03 12.21
C GLN A 66 6.09 3.36 10.82
N ASP A 67 6.84 3.95 9.91
CA ASP A 67 7.04 3.44 8.54
C ASP A 67 8.48 3.72 8.12
N ALA A 68 9.17 2.74 7.54
CA ALA A 68 10.52 2.93 7.01
C ALA A 68 10.58 2.60 5.51
N TYR A 69 11.39 3.35 4.79
CA TYR A 69 11.50 3.29 3.34
C TYR A 69 12.95 3.37 2.90
N VAL A 70 13.22 2.84 1.72
CA VAL A 70 14.51 2.87 1.06
C VAL A 70 14.34 3.28 -0.41
N SER A 71 15.31 4.02 -0.97
CA SER A 71 15.25 4.41 -2.39
C SER A 71 15.39 3.20 -3.31
N THR A 72 14.65 3.22 -4.42
CA THR A 72 14.81 2.23 -5.50
C THR A 72 16.11 2.41 -6.26
N SER A 73 16.76 3.58 -6.12
CA SER A 73 18.02 3.93 -6.76
C SER A 73 19.21 3.81 -5.83
N GLN A 74 20.36 3.47 -6.40
CA GLN A 74 21.69 3.62 -5.80
C GLN A 74 22.32 4.94 -6.25
N TRP A 75 22.85 5.68 -5.28
CA TRP A 75 23.51 6.97 -5.51
C TRP A 75 24.96 6.91 -5.05
N LEU A 76 25.85 7.66 -5.72
CA LEU A 76 27.21 7.82 -5.25
C LEU A 76 27.21 8.44 -3.85
N ASP A 77 26.40 9.47 -3.64
CA ASP A 77 26.07 10.00 -2.33
C ASP A 77 24.56 10.03 -2.11
N PRO A 78 24.01 9.13 -1.26
CA PRO A 78 22.57 9.09 -0.94
C PRO A 78 22.18 10.07 0.15
N ILE A 79 23.15 10.78 0.76
CA ILE A 79 22.89 11.76 1.81
C ILE A 79 22.56 13.11 1.17
N ASP A 80 21.50 13.74 1.67
CA ASP A 80 21.10 15.08 1.21
C ASP A 80 20.84 15.20 -0.30
N LEU A 81 20.29 14.16 -0.92
CA LEU A 81 19.88 14.21 -2.32
C LEU A 81 19.02 15.46 -2.57
N PRO A 82 19.39 16.32 -3.54
CA PRO A 82 18.62 17.49 -3.89
C PRO A 82 17.26 17.06 -4.47
N ARG A 83 16.26 17.93 -4.35
CA ARG A 83 15.01 17.74 -5.09
C ARG A 83 15.25 17.90 -6.58
N LEU A 84 14.44 17.28 -7.42
CA LEU A 84 14.56 17.41 -8.90
C LEU A 84 14.51 18.87 -9.41
N ARG A 85 13.91 19.77 -8.63
CA ARG A 85 13.78 21.20 -8.97
C ARG A 85 14.87 22.07 -8.33
N ASP A 86 15.79 21.48 -7.58
CA ASP A 86 16.85 22.20 -6.89
C ASP A 86 18.07 22.29 -7.82
N ASN A 87 18.23 23.44 -8.47
CA ASN A 87 19.31 23.68 -9.42
C ASN A 87 20.57 24.29 -8.75
N GLU A 88 20.51 24.59 -7.45
CA GLU A 88 21.63 25.20 -6.73
C GLU A 88 22.68 24.18 -6.28
N LYS A 89 22.30 22.92 -6.18
CA LYS A 89 23.18 21.83 -5.74
C LYS A 89 23.74 21.04 -6.92
N PRO A 90 24.96 20.50 -6.77
CA PRO A 90 25.50 19.58 -7.76
C PRO A 90 24.53 18.44 -8.05
N TYR A 91 24.42 18.08 -9.33
CA TYR A 91 23.51 17.01 -9.73
C TYR A 91 24.01 15.66 -9.17
N PRO A 92 23.16 14.86 -8.52
CA PRO A 92 23.57 13.61 -7.89
C PRO A 92 23.89 12.55 -8.94
N ILE A 93 24.89 11.71 -8.66
CA ILE A 93 25.31 10.64 -9.55
C ILE A 93 24.50 9.38 -9.26
N LEU A 94 23.63 9.04 -10.20
CA LEU A 94 22.87 7.80 -10.21
C LEU A 94 23.78 6.65 -10.63
N LEU A 95 23.87 5.59 -9.81
CA LEU A 95 24.72 4.43 -10.08
C LEU A 95 23.91 3.22 -10.56
N ASP A 96 22.69 3.10 -10.09
CA ASP A 96 21.75 2.03 -10.44
C ASP A 96 20.31 2.42 -10.11
N HIS A 97 19.35 1.75 -10.76
CA HIS A 97 17.94 1.90 -10.48
C HIS A 97 17.20 0.58 -10.66
N LEU A 98 16.67 0.05 -9.56
CA LEU A 98 15.76 -1.11 -9.60
C LEU A 98 14.46 -0.73 -10.30
N VAL A 99 13.98 -1.60 -11.16
CA VAL A 99 12.64 -1.49 -11.71
C VAL A 99 11.68 -2.08 -10.69
N VAL A 100 10.80 -1.25 -10.17
CA VAL A 100 9.82 -1.66 -9.16
C VAL A 100 8.43 -1.35 -9.66
N PHE A 101 7.57 -2.36 -9.66
CA PHE A 101 6.15 -2.20 -9.90
C PHE A 101 5.41 -2.34 -8.59
N ASP A 102 4.56 -1.38 -8.29
CA ASP A 102 3.70 -1.35 -7.10
C ASP A 102 2.26 -1.66 -7.52
N ILE A 103 1.72 -2.73 -6.98
CA ILE A 103 0.35 -3.20 -7.26
C ILE A 103 -0.45 -3.12 -5.97
N ASP A 104 -1.25 -2.08 -5.84
CA ASP A 104 -2.12 -1.84 -4.69
C ASP A 104 -3.58 -1.93 -5.10
N ILE A 105 -4.37 -2.78 -4.45
CA ILE A 105 -5.83 -2.86 -4.64
C ILE A 105 -6.55 -2.53 -3.33
N GLU A 106 -7.18 -1.37 -3.32
CA GLU A 106 -7.93 -0.88 -2.17
C GLU A 106 -9.31 -1.52 -2.06
N PRO A 107 -9.81 -1.59 -0.84
CA PRO A 107 -9.17 -1.40 0.46
C PRO A 107 -8.46 -2.67 0.97
N PHE A 108 -7.69 -2.53 2.06
CA PHE A 108 -7.01 -3.65 2.71
C PHE A 108 -7.99 -4.75 3.12
N SER A 109 -7.94 -5.90 2.42
CA SER A 109 -8.75 -7.08 2.70
C SER A 109 -8.14 -8.32 2.04
N LYS A 110 -8.51 -9.52 2.52
CA LYS A 110 -8.05 -10.78 1.89
C LYS A 110 -8.47 -10.89 0.44
N TYR A 111 -9.69 -10.44 0.11
CA TYR A 111 -10.21 -10.48 -1.25
C TYR A 111 -9.40 -9.61 -2.20
N ASN A 112 -9.16 -8.34 -1.83
CA ASN A 112 -8.41 -7.43 -2.67
C ASN A 112 -6.92 -7.79 -2.73
N LEU A 113 -6.36 -8.31 -1.62
CA LEU A 113 -4.98 -8.78 -1.63
C LEU A 113 -4.80 -10.03 -2.52
N GLU A 114 -5.80 -10.92 -2.59
CA GLU A 114 -5.78 -12.04 -3.55
C GLU A 114 -5.88 -11.55 -5.00
N LYS A 115 -6.67 -10.49 -5.28
CA LYS A 115 -6.68 -9.84 -6.59
C LYS A 115 -5.31 -9.23 -6.93
N ALA A 116 -4.70 -8.52 -5.97
CA ALA A 116 -3.36 -7.94 -6.15
C ALA A 116 -2.30 -9.02 -6.40
N ARG A 117 -2.40 -10.17 -5.69
CA ARG A 117 -1.53 -11.32 -5.90
C ARG A 117 -1.63 -11.88 -7.32
N LYS A 118 -2.85 -12.07 -7.82
CA LYS A 118 -3.08 -12.55 -9.20
C LYS A 118 -2.51 -11.56 -10.22
N ALA A 119 -2.81 -10.28 -10.05
CA ALA A 119 -2.26 -9.23 -10.93
C ALA A 119 -0.72 -9.18 -10.89
N ALA A 120 -0.11 -9.46 -9.73
CA ALA A 120 1.34 -9.55 -9.61
C ALA A 120 1.93 -10.74 -10.40
N ILE A 121 1.27 -11.90 -10.39
CA ILE A 121 1.69 -13.07 -11.18
C ILE A 121 1.52 -12.78 -12.68
N GLU A 122 0.37 -12.27 -13.09
CA GLU A 122 0.11 -11.90 -14.49
C GLU A 122 1.14 -10.90 -15.01
N LEU A 123 1.54 -9.92 -14.19
CA LEU A 123 2.61 -8.98 -14.52
C LEU A 123 3.97 -9.70 -14.65
N ILE A 124 4.31 -10.59 -13.72
CA ILE A 124 5.57 -11.36 -13.77
C ILE A 124 5.66 -12.17 -15.07
N GLU A 125 4.59 -12.86 -15.43
CA GLU A 125 4.51 -13.64 -16.66
C GLU A 125 4.59 -12.76 -17.92
N TRP A 126 3.93 -11.60 -17.89
CA TRP A 126 3.97 -10.66 -19.00
C TRP A 126 5.38 -10.10 -19.20
N ILE A 127 6.05 -9.66 -18.13
CA ILE A 127 7.43 -9.15 -18.17
C ILE A 127 8.38 -10.23 -18.70
N ALA A 128 8.25 -11.47 -18.24
CA ALA A 128 9.10 -12.57 -18.68
C ALA A 128 9.02 -12.83 -20.21
N ARG A 129 7.84 -12.59 -20.80
CA ARG A 129 7.61 -12.77 -22.24
C ARG A 129 8.02 -11.56 -23.09
N ASN A 130 7.91 -10.34 -22.55
CA ASN A 130 8.00 -9.11 -23.34
C ASN A 130 9.25 -8.27 -23.06
N GLU A 131 9.90 -8.45 -21.90
CA GLU A 131 10.99 -7.58 -21.42
C GLU A 131 12.23 -8.40 -21.06
N SER A 132 12.92 -8.94 -22.09
CA SER A 132 14.08 -9.86 -21.93
C SER A 132 15.26 -9.27 -21.15
N ASN A 133 15.34 -7.93 -21.06
CA ASN A 133 16.39 -7.23 -20.32
C ASN A 133 16.09 -7.14 -18.81
N LEU A 134 14.91 -7.54 -18.35
CA LEU A 134 14.55 -7.50 -16.95
C LEU A 134 14.70 -8.89 -16.30
N ILE A 135 15.44 -8.95 -15.20
CA ILE A 135 15.57 -10.14 -14.36
C ILE A 135 14.75 -9.94 -13.11
N LEU A 136 13.77 -10.82 -12.88
CA LEU A 136 13.00 -10.86 -11.64
C LEU A 136 13.95 -11.06 -10.44
N SER A 137 13.90 -10.15 -9.49
CA SER A 137 14.72 -10.22 -8.27
C SER A 137 13.93 -10.86 -7.14
N HIS A 138 12.82 -10.27 -6.77
CA HIS A 138 11.96 -10.75 -5.70
C HIS A 138 10.61 -10.02 -5.72
N ALA A 139 9.67 -10.52 -4.92
CA ALA A 139 8.43 -9.85 -4.61
C ALA A 139 8.35 -9.53 -3.11
N THR A 140 7.61 -8.49 -2.74
CA THR A 140 7.32 -8.18 -1.33
C THR A 140 5.83 -7.92 -1.14
N PHE A 141 5.27 -8.42 -0.05
CA PHE A 141 4.01 -7.92 0.48
C PHE A 141 4.25 -6.57 1.14
N SER A 142 3.51 -5.55 0.77
CA SER A 142 3.72 -4.17 1.26
C SER A 142 3.41 -3.95 2.76
N GLY A 143 2.83 -4.96 3.41
CA GLY A 143 2.28 -4.83 4.77
C GLY A 143 0.83 -4.31 4.80
N SER A 144 0.22 -4.08 3.62
CA SER A 144 -1.16 -3.57 3.49
C SER A 144 -1.85 -4.13 2.24
N LYS A 145 -2.05 -3.32 1.22
CA LYS A 145 -3.00 -3.53 0.13
C LYS A 145 -2.46 -4.31 -1.07
N GLY A 146 -1.16 -4.54 -1.13
CA GLY A 146 -0.58 -5.06 -2.35
C GLY A 146 0.83 -5.60 -2.25
N PHE A 147 1.46 -5.63 -3.41
CA PHE A 147 2.77 -6.23 -3.61
C PHE A 147 3.67 -5.31 -4.43
N HIS A 148 4.95 -5.29 -4.09
CA HIS A 148 5.98 -4.69 -4.91
C HIS A 148 6.75 -5.81 -5.62
N ILE A 149 6.93 -5.69 -6.94
CA ILE A 149 7.68 -6.65 -7.76
C ILE A 149 8.95 -5.97 -8.24
N PHE A 150 10.09 -6.57 -7.93
CA PHE A 150 11.41 -5.98 -8.15
C PHE A 150 12.13 -6.70 -9.29
N TYR A 151 12.68 -5.90 -10.22
CA TYR A 151 13.51 -6.38 -11.29
C TYR A 151 14.85 -5.66 -11.32
N ARG A 152 15.87 -6.37 -11.81
CA ARG A 152 17.16 -5.80 -12.19
C ARG A 152 17.20 -5.66 -13.71
N ASP A 153 17.75 -4.56 -14.15
CA ASP A 153 17.93 -4.28 -15.56
C ASP A 153 19.33 -4.73 -16.00
N LYS A 154 19.40 -5.62 -17.01
CA LYS A 154 20.65 -6.09 -17.62
C LYS A 154 21.35 -4.99 -18.42
N ASP A 155 20.59 -4.07 -19.01
CA ASP A 155 21.16 -2.97 -19.76
C ASP A 155 21.79 -1.96 -18.81
N ARG A 156 23.12 -1.92 -18.81
CA ARG A 156 23.94 -1.04 -17.98
C ARG A 156 24.45 0.19 -18.72
N VAL A 157 24.24 0.29 -20.03
CA VAL A 157 24.80 1.36 -20.88
C VAL A 157 24.35 2.75 -20.37
N LYS A 158 23.07 2.90 -20.02
CA LYS A 158 22.51 4.14 -19.48
C LYS A 158 23.22 4.67 -18.25
N PHE A 159 23.76 3.78 -17.40
CA PHE A 159 24.50 4.16 -16.19
C PHE A 159 25.96 4.54 -16.47
N SER A 160 26.44 4.41 -17.71
CA SER A 160 27.78 4.80 -18.15
C SER A 160 27.80 6.21 -18.74
N ILE A 161 26.65 6.87 -18.94
CA ILE A 161 26.56 8.24 -19.43
C ILE A 161 27.32 9.16 -18.45
N ALA A 162 28.29 9.92 -18.97
CA ALA A 162 29.21 10.71 -18.14
C ALA A 162 28.48 11.86 -17.39
N ASN A 163 27.57 12.54 -18.08
CA ASN A 163 26.80 13.64 -17.50
C ASN A 163 25.73 13.08 -16.53
N PRO A 164 25.78 13.40 -15.24
CA PRO A 164 24.83 12.86 -14.25
C PRO A 164 23.36 13.22 -14.53
N LYS A 165 23.09 14.39 -15.08
CA LYS A 165 21.74 14.85 -15.42
C LYS A 165 21.19 14.04 -16.60
N GLU A 166 21.92 13.95 -17.67
CA GLU A 166 21.54 13.16 -18.86
C GLU A 166 21.36 11.69 -18.51
N ARG A 167 22.22 11.14 -17.64
CA ARG A 167 22.11 9.77 -17.14
C ARG A 167 20.79 9.53 -16.43
N GLU A 168 20.40 10.40 -15.48
CA GLU A 168 19.15 10.26 -14.75
C GLU A 168 17.94 10.45 -15.68
N GLU A 169 18.00 11.40 -16.61
CA GLU A 169 16.96 11.66 -17.61
C GLU A 169 16.75 10.46 -18.53
N GLU A 170 17.82 9.83 -19.02
CA GLU A 170 17.76 8.64 -19.86
C GLU A 170 17.13 7.46 -19.11
N VAL A 171 17.57 7.21 -17.87
CA VAL A 171 16.95 6.17 -17.03
C VAL A 171 15.46 6.42 -16.85
N ARG A 172 15.06 7.64 -16.55
CA ARG A 172 13.65 8.00 -16.39
C ARG A 172 12.83 7.83 -17.66
N LEU A 173 13.40 8.20 -18.81
CA LEU A 173 12.74 8.03 -20.11
C LEU A 173 12.45 6.55 -20.37
N GLN A 174 13.45 5.70 -20.28
CA GLN A 174 13.30 4.25 -20.48
C GLN A 174 12.30 3.62 -19.49
N ARG A 175 12.27 4.08 -18.23
CA ARG A 175 11.29 3.60 -17.24
C ARG A 175 9.86 4.06 -17.57
N LYS A 176 9.69 5.25 -18.12
CA LYS A 176 8.37 5.74 -18.59
C LYS A 176 7.86 4.93 -19.77
N GLU A 177 8.72 4.61 -20.72
CA GLU A 177 8.36 3.80 -21.88
C GLU A 177 7.98 2.35 -21.48
N LEU A 178 8.76 1.76 -20.57
CA LEU A 178 8.42 0.45 -20.00
C LEU A 178 7.06 0.50 -19.29
N LEU A 179 6.86 1.49 -18.41
CA LEU A 179 5.63 1.66 -17.67
C LEU A 179 4.42 1.85 -18.59
N LYS A 180 4.60 2.60 -19.68
CA LYS A 180 3.55 2.79 -20.68
C LYS A 180 3.13 1.45 -21.28
N ARG A 181 4.07 0.60 -21.72
CA ARG A 181 3.76 -0.72 -22.25
C ARG A 181 3.05 -1.63 -21.25
N VAL A 182 3.46 -1.59 -19.97
CA VAL A 182 2.84 -2.36 -18.88
C VAL A 182 1.39 -1.93 -18.64
N ILE A 183 1.13 -0.62 -18.64
CA ILE A 183 -0.23 -0.09 -18.44
C ILE A 183 -1.12 -0.38 -19.66
N GLU A 184 -0.60 -0.22 -20.88
CA GLU A 184 -1.31 -0.54 -22.13
C GLU A 184 -1.66 -2.03 -22.22
N ALA A 185 -0.85 -2.91 -21.61
CA ALA A 185 -1.17 -4.32 -21.47
C ALA A 185 -2.21 -4.63 -20.37
N GLY A 186 -2.72 -3.62 -19.66
CA GLY A 186 -3.81 -3.74 -18.68
C GLY A 186 -3.38 -4.07 -17.24
N HIS A 187 -2.08 -4.02 -16.93
CA HIS A 187 -1.61 -4.30 -15.56
C HIS A 187 -1.87 -3.11 -14.62
N PRO A 188 -2.48 -3.36 -13.43
CA PRO A 188 -2.87 -2.31 -12.49
C PRO A 188 -1.69 -1.87 -11.60
N VAL A 189 -0.68 -1.22 -12.18
CA VAL A 189 0.50 -0.73 -11.47
C VAL A 189 0.40 0.76 -11.14
N ASP A 190 0.99 1.19 -10.00
CA ASP A 190 1.08 2.62 -9.68
C ASP A 190 2.04 3.32 -10.67
N PRO A 191 1.54 4.27 -11.48
CA PRO A 191 2.36 4.96 -12.49
C PRO A 191 3.46 5.85 -11.88
N LEU A 192 3.39 6.15 -10.60
CA LEU A 192 4.33 7.06 -9.94
C LEU A 192 5.59 6.37 -9.40
N VAL A 193 5.60 5.03 -9.32
CA VAL A 193 6.71 4.29 -8.67
C VAL A 193 7.83 3.99 -9.66
N THR A 194 7.52 3.35 -10.77
CA THR A 194 8.51 2.76 -11.68
C THR A 194 9.41 3.79 -12.36
N ALA A 195 8.84 4.95 -12.74
CA ALA A 195 9.56 5.96 -13.53
C ALA A 195 10.26 7.04 -12.68
N ASP A 196 10.04 7.07 -11.38
CA ASP A 196 10.65 8.05 -10.49
C ASP A 196 11.94 7.52 -9.86
N THR A 197 13.10 7.94 -10.38
CA THR A 197 14.42 7.57 -9.87
C THR A 197 14.67 8.00 -8.43
N ARG A 198 13.88 8.94 -7.91
CA ARG A 198 13.94 9.40 -6.51
C ARG A 198 12.90 8.77 -5.61
N ARG A 199 12.20 7.77 -6.14
CA ARG A 199 11.17 7.05 -5.38
C ARG A 199 11.79 6.24 -4.24
N ILE A 200 11.02 6.16 -3.17
CA ILE A 200 11.30 5.28 -2.05
C ILE A 200 10.22 4.22 -1.98
N ILE A 201 10.60 3.02 -1.60
CA ILE A 201 9.71 1.88 -1.41
C ILE A 201 9.83 1.40 0.05
N ARG A 202 8.79 0.77 0.57
CA ARG A 202 8.81 0.28 1.94
C ARG A 202 9.93 -0.72 2.14
N LEU A 203 10.68 -0.55 3.25
CA LEU A 203 11.79 -1.43 3.61
C LEU A 203 11.23 -2.75 4.17
N PRO A 204 11.53 -3.91 3.56
CA PRO A 204 11.14 -5.20 4.12
C PRO A 204 11.69 -5.44 5.53
N GLY A 205 10.94 -6.17 6.34
CA GLY A 205 11.22 -6.37 7.77
C GLY A 205 10.70 -5.25 8.67
N THR A 206 10.07 -4.20 8.10
CA THR A 206 9.53 -3.07 8.88
C THR A 206 8.00 -3.07 8.93
N ILE A 207 7.46 -2.46 9.98
CA ILE A 207 6.01 -2.32 10.18
C ILE A 207 5.39 -1.42 9.11
N HIS A 208 4.18 -1.76 8.67
CA HIS A 208 3.27 -0.83 8.04
C HIS A 208 2.45 -0.13 9.12
N GLY A 209 2.67 1.16 9.33
CA GLY A 209 2.11 1.89 10.47
C GLY A 209 0.57 1.90 10.56
N GLY A 210 -0.12 1.82 9.41
CA GLY A 210 -1.58 1.82 9.38
C GLY A 210 -2.23 0.47 9.66
N THR A 211 -1.48 -0.65 9.50
CA THR A 211 -2.04 -2.00 9.64
C THR A 211 -1.37 -2.82 10.75
N GLY A 212 -0.12 -2.54 11.07
CA GLY A 212 0.70 -3.35 11.98
C GLY A 212 1.24 -4.64 11.37
N TRP A 213 0.95 -4.91 10.10
CA TRP A 213 1.57 -6.00 9.34
C TRP A 213 2.98 -5.60 8.89
N ILE A 214 3.85 -6.60 8.76
CA ILE A 214 5.24 -6.36 8.40
C ILE A 214 5.40 -6.50 6.89
N CYS A 215 6.06 -5.51 6.25
CA CYS A 215 6.48 -5.62 4.88
C CYS A 215 7.44 -6.81 4.76
N THR A 216 7.11 -7.80 3.94
CA THR A 216 7.80 -9.10 3.94
C THR A 216 8.13 -9.52 2.52
N ARG A 217 9.37 -9.95 2.27
CA ARG A 217 9.70 -10.60 0.99
C ARG A 217 9.00 -11.94 0.89
N ILE A 218 8.43 -12.19 -0.29
CA ILE A 218 7.69 -13.41 -0.61
C ILE A 218 8.47 -14.16 -1.69
N ALA A 219 8.70 -15.44 -1.47
CA ALA A 219 9.25 -16.30 -2.50
C ALA A 219 8.27 -16.43 -3.68
N ILE A 220 8.76 -16.52 -4.91
CA ILE A 220 7.90 -16.52 -6.09
C ILE A 220 6.98 -17.74 -6.10
N ASP A 221 7.50 -18.92 -5.75
CA ASP A 221 6.73 -20.15 -5.59
C ASP A 221 5.63 -20.05 -4.51
N GLN A 222 5.84 -19.22 -3.49
CA GLN A 222 4.84 -18.89 -2.48
C GLN A 222 3.80 -17.92 -3.03
N LEU A 223 4.23 -16.90 -3.80
CA LEU A 223 3.33 -15.93 -4.44
C LEU A 223 2.38 -16.61 -5.43
N GLU A 224 2.83 -17.65 -6.12
CA GLU A 224 2.02 -18.45 -7.07
C GLU A 224 0.88 -19.20 -6.36
N LYS A 225 1.06 -19.60 -5.10
CA LYS A 225 0.03 -20.29 -4.34
C LYS A 225 -1.10 -19.34 -3.91
N PRO A 226 -2.33 -19.84 -3.72
CA PRO A 226 -3.43 -19.03 -3.20
C PRO A 226 -3.05 -18.31 -1.89
N LEU A 227 -3.46 -17.07 -1.73
CA LEU A 227 -3.15 -16.25 -0.56
C LEU A 227 -3.53 -16.93 0.76
N LYS A 228 -4.65 -17.66 0.78
CA LYS A 228 -5.15 -18.36 1.97
C LYS A 228 -4.14 -19.36 2.55
N ASP A 229 -3.26 -19.91 1.70
CA ASP A 229 -2.34 -20.98 2.08
C ASP A 229 -1.11 -20.45 2.83
N TRP A 230 -0.81 -19.15 2.70
CA TRP A 230 0.41 -18.59 3.27
C TRP A 230 0.27 -17.24 4.00
N ILE A 231 -0.85 -16.51 3.84
CA ILE A 231 -0.98 -15.18 4.45
C ILE A 231 -0.87 -15.22 5.99
N HIS A 232 -1.21 -16.34 6.60
CA HIS A 232 -1.10 -16.53 8.03
C HIS A 232 0.35 -16.65 8.53
N LEU A 233 1.31 -16.93 7.63
CA LEU A 233 2.74 -17.01 7.92
C LEU A 233 3.41 -15.63 7.90
N ILE A 234 2.74 -14.60 7.37
CA ILE A 234 3.29 -13.25 7.31
C ILE A 234 3.39 -12.67 8.72
N PRO A 235 4.60 -12.20 9.11
CA PRO A 235 4.80 -11.58 10.40
C PRO A 235 3.92 -10.34 10.59
N LYS A 236 3.49 -10.12 11.81
CA LYS A 236 2.70 -8.95 12.20
C LYS A 236 2.98 -8.60 13.66
N HIS A 237 2.84 -7.34 13.99
CA HIS A 237 2.89 -6.90 15.39
C HIS A 237 1.63 -7.31 16.15
N ASP A 238 1.69 -7.45 17.47
CA ASP A 238 0.55 -7.80 18.33
C ASP A 238 -0.62 -6.82 18.19
N PHE A 239 -0.32 -5.54 17.91
CA PHE A 239 -1.31 -4.49 17.64
C PHE A 239 -1.81 -4.46 16.22
N ALA A 240 -1.42 -5.42 15.36
CA ALA A 240 -1.86 -5.43 13.98
C ALA A 240 -3.38 -5.58 13.88
N ILE A 241 -3.97 -4.79 12.99
CA ILE A 241 -5.38 -4.94 12.70
C ILE A 241 -5.63 -6.30 12.05
N ARG A 242 -6.76 -6.90 12.39
CA ARG A 242 -7.21 -8.12 11.70
C ARG A 242 -7.49 -7.78 10.24
N MET A 243 -6.92 -8.55 9.32
CA MET A 243 -7.21 -8.39 7.90
C MET A 243 -8.67 -8.78 7.63
N PRO A 244 -9.52 -7.87 7.14
CA PRO A 244 -10.90 -8.19 6.78
C PRO A 244 -10.92 -9.25 5.68
N ARG A 245 -11.90 -10.15 5.70
CA ARG A 245 -12.10 -11.10 4.59
C ARG A 245 -12.57 -10.38 3.33
N TRP A 246 -13.53 -9.49 3.51
CA TRP A 246 -14.13 -8.63 2.51
C TRP A 246 -14.03 -7.21 2.99
N ASN A 247 -13.85 -6.30 2.07
CA ASN A 247 -14.08 -4.90 2.36
C ASN A 247 -15.10 -4.41 1.35
N LEU A 248 -16.32 -4.33 1.79
CA LEU A 248 -17.38 -3.66 1.05
C LEU A 248 -17.07 -2.17 1.11
N GLN A 249 -16.50 -1.61 0.05
CA GLN A 249 -16.63 -0.19 -0.18
C GLN A 249 -18.11 0.03 -0.52
N PHE A 250 -18.87 0.48 0.47
CA PHE A 250 -20.07 1.22 0.10
C PHE A 250 -19.60 2.37 -0.77
N PRO A 251 -20.22 2.57 -1.97
CA PRO A 251 -19.96 3.79 -2.70
C PRO A 251 -20.09 4.92 -1.67
N LYS A 252 -19.09 5.80 -1.59
CA LYS A 252 -19.19 7.00 -0.76
C LYS A 252 -20.48 7.66 -1.23
N LEU A 253 -21.54 7.45 -0.48
CA LEU A 253 -22.75 8.19 -0.69
C LEU A 253 -22.33 9.62 -0.39
N ASN A 254 -22.03 10.38 -1.44
CA ASN A 254 -21.78 11.81 -1.35
C ASN A 254 -23.13 12.40 -0.98
N PHE A 255 -23.43 12.40 0.31
CA PHE A 255 -24.46 13.22 0.86
C PHE A 255 -24.01 14.66 0.62
N LYS A 256 -24.49 15.27 -0.47
CA LYS A 256 -24.43 16.71 -0.58
C LYS A 256 -25.10 17.24 0.68
N ARG A 257 -24.36 17.95 1.46
CA ARG A 257 -24.80 18.61 2.72
C ARG A 257 -25.94 19.60 2.49
N GLU A 258 -26.28 19.85 1.20
CA GLU A 258 -27.28 20.82 0.76
C GLU A 258 -28.73 20.41 1.04
N ASP A 259 -29.02 19.09 1.19
CA ASP A 259 -30.40 18.64 1.45
C ASP A 259 -30.81 18.71 2.93
N SER A 260 -29.87 19.02 3.84
CA SER A 260 -30.14 19.01 5.29
C SER A 260 -30.66 20.35 5.85
N ILE A 261 -30.69 21.42 5.05
CA ILE A 261 -31.03 22.78 5.56
C ILE A 261 -32.43 23.25 5.17
N GLN A 262 -33.07 22.67 4.15
CA GLN A 262 -34.35 23.21 3.64
C GLN A 262 -35.61 22.45 4.03
N ASN A 263 -35.57 21.30 4.70
CA ASN A 263 -36.81 20.57 5.05
C ASN A 263 -37.08 20.48 6.57
N LYS A 264 -37.06 21.62 7.25
CA LYS A 264 -37.50 21.73 8.66
C LYS A 264 -39.04 21.87 8.84
N LYS A 265 -39.80 21.63 7.80
CA LYS A 265 -41.29 21.67 7.91
C LYS A 265 -41.86 20.28 7.58
N ASN A 266 -42.35 19.60 8.61
CA ASN A 266 -43.20 18.39 8.58
C ASN A 266 -42.55 17.02 8.38
N GLY A 267 -41.49 16.65 9.11
CA GLY A 267 -41.09 15.27 9.19
C GLY A 267 -40.24 15.00 10.43
N ARG A 268 -40.64 14.07 11.28
CA ARG A 268 -39.75 13.58 12.33
C ARG A 268 -38.52 12.96 11.69
N GLU A 269 -37.32 13.41 12.06
CA GLU A 269 -36.06 12.79 11.67
C GLU A 269 -35.78 11.62 12.59
N TYR A 270 -35.39 10.50 12.01
CA TYR A 270 -35.02 9.28 12.71
C TYR A 270 -33.55 8.98 12.45
N SER A 271 -32.91 8.30 13.37
CA SER A 271 -31.59 7.69 13.16
C SER A 271 -31.76 6.19 13.40
N ILE A 272 -31.37 5.40 12.43
CA ILE A 272 -31.41 3.94 12.56
C ILE A 272 -30.01 3.35 12.47
N HIS A 273 -29.77 2.28 13.20
CA HIS A 273 -28.62 1.43 13.00
C HIS A 273 -28.99 0.33 12.00
N LEU A 274 -28.35 0.34 10.85
CA LEU A 274 -28.49 -0.68 9.83
C LEU A 274 -27.42 -1.73 10.03
N GLN A 275 -27.83 -2.97 10.19
CA GLN A 275 -26.94 -4.12 10.20
C GLN A 275 -27.25 -4.98 8.98
N VAL A 276 -26.29 -5.16 8.08
CA VAL A 276 -26.40 -6.04 6.93
C VAL A 276 -25.50 -7.24 7.13
N SER A 277 -26.07 -8.43 7.15
CA SER A 277 -25.33 -9.69 7.18
C SER A 277 -25.36 -10.32 5.80
N THR A 278 -24.21 -10.63 5.25
CA THR A 278 -24.06 -11.26 3.95
C THR A 278 -23.32 -12.58 4.09
N GLN A 279 -23.78 -13.60 3.38
CA GLN A 279 -23.06 -14.87 3.31
C GLN A 279 -21.89 -14.74 2.34
N VAL A 280 -20.71 -15.22 2.74
CA VAL A 280 -19.54 -15.28 1.85
C VAL A 280 -19.73 -16.44 0.88
N PRO A 281 -19.68 -16.22 -0.44
CA PRO A 281 -19.88 -17.31 -1.41
C PRO A 281 -18.93 -18.48 -1.17
N GLY A 282 -19.49 -19.69 -1.13
CA GLY A 282 -18.73 -20.94 -0.94
C GLY A 282 -18.28 -21.21 0.51
N THR A 283 -18.77 -20.46 1.48
CA THR A 283 -18.44 -20.68 2.91
C THR A 283 -19.68 -20.56 3.78
N SER A 284 -19.61 -21.08 5.04
CA SER A 284 -20.61 -20.83 6.08
C SER A 284 -20.45 -19.48 6.78
N ASP A 285 -19.42 -18.73 6.42
CA ASP A 285 -19.08 -17.48 7.08
C ASP A 285 -19.99 -16.33 6.62
N ARG A 286 -20.29 -15.45 7.56
CA ARG A 286 -21.07 -14.23 7.31
C ARG A 286 -20.27 -13.00 7.66
N ASN A 287 -20.38 -11.98 6.83
CA ASN A 287 -19.91 -10.64 7.12
C ASN A 287 -21.08 -9.81 7.64
N VAL A 288 -20.80 -9.01 8.66
CA VAL A 288 -21.77 -8.08 9.23
C VAL A 288 -21.24 -6.67 9.01
N ILE A 289 -22.08 -5.85 8.40
CA ILE A 289 -21.80 -4.44 8.15
C ILE A 289 -22.77 -3.64 9.00
N MET A 290 -22.24 -2.67 9.74
CA MET A 290 -23.03 -1.76 10.55
C MET A 290 -22.90 -0.35 9.98
N ALA A 291 -24.04 0.31 9.79
CA ALA A 291 -24.10 1.70 9.36
C ALA A 291 -25.17 2.44 10.15
N ARG A 292 -24.91 3.71 10.46
CA ARG A 292 -25.94 4.60 11.02
C ARG A 292 -26.50 5.46 9.90
N ILE A 293 -27.82 5.42 9.72
CA ILE A 293 -28.53 6.13 8.64
C ILE A 293 -29.53 7.07 9.32
N GLY A 294 -29.40 8.37 9.06
CA GLY A 294 -30.34 9.39 9.53
C GLY A 294 -31.23 9.92 8.39
N GLY A 295 -32.40 10.47 8.73
CA GLY A 295 -33.33 11.15 7.83
C GLY A 295 -34.79 10.85 8.09
N THR A 296 -35.68 11.26 7.20
CA THR A 296 -37.09 10.88 7.27
C THR A 296 -37.27 9.41 6.91
N SER A 297 -38.37 8.78 7.29
CA SER A 297 -38.69 7.38 7.00
C SER A 297 -38.54 7.03 5.51
N GLU A 298 -39.00 7.89 4.63
CA GLU A 298 -38.91 7.72 3.18
C GLU A 298 -37.45 7.78 2.70
N GLN A 299 -36.66 8.72 3.19
CA GLN A 299 -35.24 8.85 2.87
C GLN A 299 -34.44 7.64 3.36
N ILE A 300 -34.76 7.15 4.54
CA ILE A 300 -34.11 5.95 5.12
C ILE A 300 -34.43 4.74 4.25
N THR A 301 -35.70 4.51 3.88
CA THR A 301 -36.11 3.40 3.03
C THR A 301 -35.40 3.40 1.69
N LYS A 302 -35.38 4.55 1.00
CA LYS A 302 -34.69 4.71 -0.28
C LYS A 302 -33.18 4.46 -0.18
N ARG A 303 -32.55 4.87 0.93
CA ARG A 303 -31.13 4.62 1.19
C ARG A 303 -30.85 3.14 1.41
N ILE A 304 -31.68 2.43 2.15
CA ILE A 304 -31.59 0.98 2.37
C ILE A 304 -31.73 0.23 1.04
N GLU A 305 -32.71 0.58 0.21
CA GLU A 305 -32.93 -0.03 -1.10
C GLU A 305 -31.71 0.17 -2.01
N ASN A 306 -31.12 1.36 -2.02
CA ASN A 306 -29.89 1.63 -2.77
C ASN A 306 -28.71 0.80 -2.30
N ILE A 307 -28.55 0.63 -0.98
CA ILE A 307 -27.50 -0.22 -0.39
C ILE A 307 -27.69 -1.67 -0.83
N ILE A 308 -28.91 -2.21 -0.68
CA ILE A 308 -29.23 -3.59 -1.07
C ILE A 308 -29.03 -3.79 -2.57
N SER A 309 -29.46 -2.84 -3.40
CA SER A 309 -29.27 -2.89 -4.86
C SER A 309 -27.79 -2.88 -5.24
N SER A 310 -26.96 -2.08 -4.57
CA SER A 310 -25.52 -2.04 -4.80
C SER A 310 -24.86 -3.35 -4.40
N LEU A 311 -25.25 -3.93 -3.26
CA LEU A 311 -24.74 -5.23 -2.83
C LEU A 311 -25.09 -6.35 -3.83
N LYS A 312 -26.32 -6.36 -4.36
CA LYS A 312 -26.73 -7.32 -5.38
C LYS A 312 -25.96 -7.18 -6.68
N LYS A 313 -25.66 -5.95 -7.12
CA LYS A 313 -24.83 -5.70 -8.32
C LYS A 313 -23.42 -6.23 -8.18
N GLU A 314 -22.88 -6.21 -6.97
CA GLU A 314 -21.54 -6.78 -6.65
C GLU A 314 -21.59 -8.30 -6.41
N GLY A 315 -22.71 -8.96 -6.67
CA GLY A 315 -22.88 -10.39 -6.48
C GLY A 315 -22.91 -10.82 -5.00
N ILE A 316 -23.20 -9.89 -4.10
CA ILE A 316 -23.24 -10.14 -2.66
C ILE A 316 -24.67 -10.45 -2.22
N GLY A 317 -24.93 -11.69 -1.83
CA GLY A 317 -26.25 -12.12 -1.34
C GLY A 317 -26.30 -13.59 -0.98
N PRO A 318 -27.37 -14.05 -0.32
CA PRO A 318 -28.51 -13.28 0.18
C PRO A 318 -28.14 -12.39 1.37
N CYS A 319 -28.75 -11.20 1.42
CA CYS A 319 -28.56 -10.23 2.49
C CYS A 319 -29.71 -10.32 3.49
N ALA A 320 -29.41 -10.42 4.79
CA ALA A 320 -30.36 -10.15 5.84
C ALA A 320 -30.10 -8.76 6.43
N VAL A 321 -31.15 -7.99 6.62
CA VAL A 321 -31.09 -6.60 7.08
C VAL A 321 -31.86 -6.50 8.41
N TRP A 322 -31.18 -6.02 9.45
CA TRP A 322 -31.80 -5.67 10.71
C TRP A 322 -31.73 -4.17 10.91
N MET A 323 -32.78 -3.60 11.45
CA MET A 323 -32.88 -2.18 11.77
C MET A 323 -33.22 -2.07 13.23
N ASP A 324 -32.46 -1.21 13.91
CA ASP A 324 -32.77 -0.78 15.26
C ASP A 324 -32.94 0.74 15.23
N ALA A 325 -34.07 1.23 15.70
CA ALA A 325 -34.41 2.62 15.69
C ALA A 325 -34.14 3.23 17.07
N GLU A 326 -33.10 4.07 17.16
CA GLU A 326 -32.91 4.92 18.33
C GLU A 326 -33.91 6.07 18.33
N GLY A 327 -34.82 6.07 19.30
CA GLY A 327 -35.58 7.25 19.65
C GLY A 327 -36.80 7.57 18.77
N ALA A 328 -37.38 6.57 18.14
CA ALA A 328 -38.67 6.69 17.47
C ALA A 328 -39.77 6.07 18.32
N LEU A 329 -40.24 6.76 19.28
CA LEU A 329 -41.54 6.58 19.91
C LEU A 329 -42.29 7.92 19.92
#